data_58b6f2f4e7c51bbd4a0e2579bea3e8ed
#
_entry.id   58b6f2f4e7c51bbd4a0e2579bea3e8ed
#
_cell.length_a   1.000
_cell.length_b   1.000
_cell.length_c   1.000
_cell.angle_alpha   90.00
_cell.angle_beta   90.00
_cell.angle_gamma   90.00
#
_symmetry.space_group_name_H-M   'P 1'
#
loop_
_entity.id
_entity.type
_entity.pdbx_description
1 polymer ?
#
loop_
_entity_poly.entity_id
_entity_poly.type
_entity_poly.pdbx_seq_one_letter_code
_entity_poly.pdbx_strand_id
1 'polypeptide(L)'
;MKIAIVTGASSGLGKEFVKILDRKECLNEIWVIARRENRLRELQIGCSTPLRILPLDLTEKESIRKVTALLKKENSEVEFLINAAGMGKIGSYRELSLEDCETMIDLNCRAAVSMTQGVLPFMKKGSHILEICSTAAFQPFPYLNVYAASKAFLYRYSRALRVELFSRRISVTAICPYWVKDTEFIDTAKKTQNSSYIHSFPFASKEKNVVKWAFQDAKLGFAVSTPGPVCFLHRITAKFIPHELMMGMWSLIRRI
;
A
#
# COMPACT_ATOMS: atom_id res chain seq x y z
N MET A 1 11.48 0.36 22.73
CA MET A 1 10.20 1.11 22.66
C MET A 1 9.31 0.52 21.59
N LYS A 2 7.98 0.58 21.76
CA LYS A 2 7.01 0.07 20.79
C LYS A 2 6.68 1.15 19.76
N ILE A 3 6.84 0.83 18.48
CA ILE A 3 6.60 1.77 17.39
C ILE A 3 5.77 1.18 16.28
N ALA A 4 5.20 2.05 15.46
CA ALA A 4 4.70 1.70 14.13
C ALA A 4 5.53 2.39 13.05
N ILE A 5 5.62 1.77 11.88
CA ILE A 5 6.25 2.35 10.69
C ILE A 5 5.21 2.43 9.58
N VAL A 6 5.03 3.62 9.01
CA VAL A 6 4.10 3.86 7.91
C VAL A 6 4.85 4.51 6.75
N THR A 7 4.95 3.79 5.63
CA THR A 7 5.49 4.36 4.39
C THR A 7 4.37 5.04 3.59
N GLY A 8 4.71 6.04 2.76
CA GLY A 8 3.72 6.81 2.01
C GLY A 8 2.81 7.68 2.90
N ALA A 9 3.26 8.04 4.10
CA ALA A 9 2.47 8.71 5.13
C ALA A 9 2.06 10.16 4.80
N SER A 10 2.60 10.77 3.74
CA SER A 10 2.34 12.18 3.39
C SER A 10 0.96 12.43 2.76
N SER A 11 0.22 11.40 2.36
CA SER A 11 -1.12 11.54 1.74
C SER A 11 -1.91 10.22 1.76
N GLY A 12 -3.18 10.29 1.37
CA GLY A 12 -4.05 9.14 1.09
C GLY A 12 -4.10 8.11 2.22
N LEU A 13 -4.07 6.83 1.85
CA LEU A 13 -4.21 5.74 2.81
C LEU A 13 -3.13 5.75 3.90
N GLY A 14 -1.86 6.06 3.54
CA GLY A 14 -0.77 6.12 4.51
C GLY A 14 -1.03 7.15 5.61
N LYS A 15 -1.47 8.35 5.24
CA LYS A 15 -1.87 9.41 6.18
C LYS A 15 -3.02 8.97 7.10
N GLU A 16 -4.04 8.33 6.55
CA GLU A 16 -5.18 7.84 7.35
C GLU A 16 -4.80 6.66 8.25
N PHE A 17 -3.83 5.81 7.84
CA PHE A 17 -3.28 4.79 8.73
C PHE A 17 -2.53 5.38 9.93
N VAL A 18 -1.77 6.46 9.75
CA VAL A 18 -1.14 7.16 10.89
C VAL A 18 -2.21 7.63 11.87
N LYS A 19 -3.29 8.27 11.40
CA LYS A 19 -4.38 8.75 12.25
C LYS A 19 -5.14 7.64 12.98
N ILE A 20 -5.30 6.45 12.38
CA ILE A 20 -6.00 5.35 13.07
C ILE A 20 -5.09 4.70 14.10
N LEU A 21 -3.78 4.57 13.83
CA LEU A 21 -2.79 4.10 14.78
C LEU A 21 -2.72 5.01 16.01
N ASP A 22 -2.61 6.31 15.80
CA ASP A 22 -2.60 7.33 16.87
C ASP A 22 -3.81 7.21 17.81
N ARG A 23 -4.99 6.91 17.26
CA ARG A 23 -6.24 6.82 18.05
C ARG A 23 -6.51 5.45 18.67
N LYS A 24 -5.95 4.38 18.15
CA LYS A 24 -6.35 3.01 18.47
C LYS A 24 -5.27 2.17 19.14
N GLU A 25 -4.02 2.59 19.03
CA GLU A 25 -2.88 1.82 19.54
C GLU A 25 -2.06 2.64 20.55
N CYS A 26 -1.54 1.96 21.57
CA CYS A 26 -0.64 2.57 22.55
C CYS A 26 0.81 2.41 22.07
N LEU A 27 1.25 3.35 21.25
CA LEU A 27 2.61 3.38 20.69
C LEU A 27 3.43 4.50 21.33
N ASN A 28 4.72 4.26 21.50
CA ASN A 28 5.64 5.31 21.96
C ASN A 28 5.91 6.34 20.84
N GLU A 29 5.94 5.88 19.58
CA GLU A 29 6.26 6.72 18.44
C GLU A 29 5.71 6.08 17.15
N ILE A 30 5.34 6.90 16.16
CA ILE A 30 5.02 6.44 14.81
C ILE A 30 6.06 7.01 13.85
N TRP A 31 6.78 6.14 13.15
CA TRP A 31 7.76 6.54 12.14
C TRP A 31 7.04 6.73 10.81
N VAL A 32 7.06 7.96 10.30
CA VAL A 32 6.37 8.36 9.08
C VAL A 32 7.37 8.62 7.97
N ILE A 33 7.27 7.84 6.89
CA ILE A 33 8.25 7.84 5.80
C ILE A 33 7.56 8.31 4.51
N ALA A 34 8.05 9.41 3.93
CA ALA A 34 7.68 9.91 2.62
C ALA A 34 8.66 10.99 2.17
N ARG A 35 8.66 11.36 0.89
CA ARG A 35 9.56 12.39 0.35
C ARG A 35 9.21 13.82 0.79
N ARG A 36 7.92 14.11 1.01
CA ARG A 36 7.40 15.47 1.29
C ARG A 36 7.41 15.74 2.80
N GLU A 37 8.52 16.28 3.29
CA GLU A 37 8.72 16.56 4.72
C GLU A 37 7.68 17.51 5.30
N ASN A 38 7.33 18.59 4.60
CA ASN A 38 6.33 19.55 5.04
C ASN A 38 4.99 18.87 5.37
N ARG A 39 4.54 17.94 4.51
CA ARG A 39 3.30 17.18 4.71
C ARG A 39 3.37 16.24 5.94
N LEU A 40 4.55 15.70 6.21
CA LEU A 40 4.76 14.87 7.41
C LEU A 40 4.75 15.73 8.68
N ARG A 41 5.30 16.94 8.63
CA ARG A 41 5.24 17.91 9.76
C ARG A 41 3.81 18.39 10.02
N GLU A 42 3.04 18.69 8.98
CA GLU A 42 1.61 19.02 9.11
C GLU A 42 0.81 17.88 9.76
N LEU A 43 1.14 16.62 9.44
CA LEU A 43 0.47 15.47 10.03
C LEU A 43 0.69 15.36 11.54
N GLN A 44 1.87 15.75 12.05
CA GLN A 44 2.20 15.77 13.48
C GLN A 44 1.23 16.65 14.28
N ILE A 45 0.78 17.78 13.73
CA ILE A 45 -0.11 18.74 14.43
C ILE A 45 -1.42 18.07 14.87
N GLY A 46 -1.88 17.07 14.11
CA GLY A 46 -3.14 16.35 14.37
C GLY A 46 -3.00 15.02 15.11
N CYS A 47 -1.80 14.68 15.59
CA CYS A 47 -1.52 13.42 16.28
C CYS A 47 -1.04 13.65 17.72
N SER A 48 -1.55 12.86 18.65
CA SER A 48 -1.13 12.84 20.06
C SER A 48 0.16 12.05 20.25
N THR A 49 0.30 10.94 19.50
CA THR A 49 1.52 10.12 19.48
C THR A 49 2.65 10.86 18.75
N PRO A 50 3.85 10.95 19.31
CA PRO A 50 5.00 11.54 18.63
C PRO A 50 5.25 10.89 17.26
N LEU A 51 5.45 11.71 16.22
CA LEU A 51 5.82 11.23 14.90
C LEU A 51 7.32 11.44 14.67
N ARG A 52 8.03 10.37 14.33
CA ARG A 52 9.37 10.48 13.78
C ARG A 52 9.29 10.71 12.28
N ILE A 53 9.65 11.89 11.87
CA ILE A 53 9.60 12.32 10.47
C ILE A 53 10.87 11.85 9.76
N LEU A 54 10.71 11.00 8.76
CA LEU A 54 11.77 10.46 7.94
C LEU A 54 11.53 10.82 6.46
N PRO A 55 12.07 11.96 6.00
CA PRO A 55 11.91 12.41 4.61
C PRO A 55 12.84 11.62 3.69
N LEU A 56 12.41 10.41 3.32
CA LEU A 56 13.20 9.45 2.54
C LEU A 56 12.48 9.06 1.24
N ASP A 57 13.26 8.88 0.18
CA ASP A 57 12.81 8.23 -1.04
C ASP A 57 13.10 6.73 -0.96
N LEU A 58 12.05 5.92 -0.98
CA LEU A 58 12.17 4.47 -0.85
C LEU A 58 12.60 3.76 -2.15
N THR A 59 12.71 4.50 -3.25
CA THR A 59 13.37 4.01 -4.46
C THR A 59 14.90 3.96 -4.30
N GLU A 60 15.43 4.66 -3.29
CA GLU A 60 16.84 4.63 -2.94
C GLU A 60 17.14 3.52 -1.92
N LYS A 61 18.11 2.65 -2.24
CA LYS A 61 18.52 1.54 -1.34
C LYS A 61 19.03 2.04 0.02
N GLU A 62 19.68 3.20 0.02
CA GLU A 62 20.23 3.83 1.23
C GLU A 62 19.14 4.25 2.21
N SER A 63 17.95 4.61 1.72
CA SER A 63 16.81 4.95 2.57
C SER A 63 16.40 3.79 3.47
N ILE A 64 16.38 2.57 2.93
CA ILE A 64 16.05 1.36 3.71
C ILE A 64 17.13 1.09 4.76
N ARG A 65 18.41 1.25 4.38
CA ARG A 65 19.56 1.08 5.33
C ARG A 65 19.48 2.07 6.48
N LYS A 66 19.11 3.34 6.22
CA LYS A 66 18.91 4.35 7.27
C LYS A 66 17.84 3.95 8.26
N VAL A 67 16.69 3.48 7.78
CA VAL A 67 15.60 3.00 8.66
C VAL A 67 16.07 1.83 9.53
N THR A 68 16.70 0.83 8.94
CA THR A 68 17.17 -0.35 9.69
C THR A 68 18.28 -0.02 10.70
N ALA A 69 19.19 0.90 10.35
CA ALA A 69 20.22 1.38 11.25
C ALA A 69 19.63 2.12 12.47
N LEU A 70 18.61 2.96 12.26
CA LEU A 70 17.89 3.63 13.34
C LEU A 70 17.17 2.62 14.25
N LEU A 71 16.48 1.62 13.69
CA LEU A 71 15.83 0.56 14.47
C LEU A 71 16.82 -0.18 15.37
N LYS A 72 17.99 -0.53 14.81
CA LYS A 72 19.06 -1.20 15.56
C LYS A 72 19.63 -0.31 16.67
N LYS A 73 19.93 0.96 16.35
CA LYS A 73 20.48 1.93 17.29
C LYS A 73 19.58 2.15 18.51
N GLU A 74 18.27 2.22 18.29
CA GLU A 74 17.30 2.55 19.33
C GLU A 74 16.66 1.32 19.99
N ASN A 75 17.06 0.12 19.57
CA ASN A 75 16.48 -1.13 20.05
C ASN A 75 14.94 -1.10 20.04
N SER A 76 14.38 -0.60 18.92
CA SER A 76 12.94 -0.43 18.77
C SER A 76 12.25 -1.77 18.46
N GLU A 77 11.04 -1.93 18.98
CA GLU A 77 10.15 -3.05 18.66
C GLU A 77 9.04 -2.55 17.73
N VAL A 78 8.96 -3.12 16.53
CA VAL A 78 7.96 -2.71 15.53
C VAL A 78 6.71 -3.55 15.70
N GLU A 79 5.61 -2.90 16.14
CA GLU A 79 4.30 -3.54 16.30
C GLU A 79 3.50 -3.52 14.98
N PHE A 80 3.60 -2.43 14.22
CA PHE A 80 2.98 -2.30 12.91
C PHE A 80 3.98 -1.86 11.84
N LEU A 81 4.02 -2.58 10.73
CA LEU A 81 4.63 -2.11 9.49
C LEU A 81 3.54 -1.95 8.44
N ILE A 82 3.34 -0.74 7.95
CA ILE A 82 2.35 -0.43 6.92
C ILE A 82 3.07 0.08 5.68
N ASN A 83 3.18 -0.77 4.67
CA ASN A 83 3.75 -0.44 3.37
C ASN A 83 2.66 0.20 2.48
N ALA A 84 2.45 1.52 2.66
CA ALA A 84 1.49 2.28 1.90
C ALA A 84 2.13 3.17 0.81
N ALA A 85 3.45 3.24 0.74
CA ALA A 85 4.13 3.89 -0.37
C ALA A 85 3.84 3.13 -1.68
N GLY A 86 3.44 3.85 -2.70
CA GLY A 86 3.14 3.27 -3.99
C GLY A 86 2.66 4.32 -4.98
N MET A 87 2.77 3.99 -6.25
CA MET A 87 2.28 4.83 -7.34
C MET A 87 1.67 3.98 -8.44
N GLY A 88 0.87 4.61 -9.29
CA GLY A 88 0.33 4.00 -10.50
C GLY A 88 0.26 5.02 -11.62
N LYS A 89 0.34 4.53 -12.85
CA LYS A 89 0.15 5.31 -14.07
C LYS A 89 -0.84 4.62 -14.98
N ILE A 90 -1.73 5.41 -15.56
CA ILE A 90 -2.71 4.97 -16.57
C ILE A 90 -2.16 5.38 -17.93
N GLY A 91 -1.98 4.42 -18.82
CA GLY A 91 -1.47 4.70 -20.16
C GLY A 91 -1.24 3.43 -20.98
N SER A 92 -1.18 3.57 -22.29
CA SER A 92 -0.77 2.49 -23.17
C SER A 92 0.73 2.25 -23.08
N TYR A 93 1.21 1.14 -23.64
CA TYR A 93 2.64 0.83 -23.72
C TYR A 93 3.47 1.88 -24.50
N ARG A 94 2.82 2.73 -25.31
CA ARG A 94 3.46 3.82 -26.06
C ARG A 94 3.61 5.10 -25.25
N GLU A 95 2.83 5.26 -24.20
CA GLU A 95 2.70 6.51 -23.43
C GLU A 95 3.37 6.42 -22.07
N LEU A 96 3.50 5.22 -21.52
CA LEU A 96 4.26 5.00 -20.31
C LEU A 96 5.76 5.06 -20.61
N SER A 97 6.46 5.98 -19.98
CA SER A 97 7.93 6.04 -20.07
C SER A 97 8.56 4.83 -19.39
N LEU A 98 9.78 4.49 -19.79
CA LEU A 98 10.58 3.45 -19.12
C LEU A 98 10.77 3.82 -17.64
N GLU A 99 11.07 5.11 -17.37
CA GLU A 99 11.25 5.63 -16.01
C GLU A 99 10.01 5.46 -15.12
N ASP A 100 8.80 5.76 -15.66
CA ASP A 100 7.55 5.52 -14.94
C ASP A 100 7.36 4.02 -14.62
N CYS A 101 7.69 3.14 -15.57
CA CYS A 101 7.59 1.70 -15.38
C CYS A 101 8.56 1.20 -14.30
N GLU A 102 9.83 1.60 -14.38
CA GLU A 102 10.86 1.25 -13.41
C GLU A 102 10.52 1.79 -12.01
N THR A 103 10.08 3.05 -11.92
CA THR A 103 9.66 3.66 -10.65
C THR A 103 8.48 2.91 -10.02
N MET A 104 7.50 2.47 -10.82
CA MET A 104 6.40 1.64 -10.30
C MET A 104 6.90 0.31 -9.74
N ILE A 105 7.82 -0.36 -10.42
CA ILE A 105 8.40 -1.63 -9.95
C ILE A 105 9.22 -1.39 -8.69
N ASP A 106 10.07 -0.39 -8.69
CA ASP A 106 10.94 -0.05 -7.57
C ASP A 106 10.15 0.31 -6.32
N LEU A 107 9.15 1.19 -6.45
CA LEU A 107 8.39 1.64 -5.29
C LEU A 107 7.37 0.59 -4.82
N ASN A 108 6.59 0.00 -5.75
CA ASN A 108 5.51 -0.91 -5.37
C ASN A 108 5.99 -2.31 -5.01
N CYS A 109 7.14 -2.76 -5.53
CA CYS A 109 7.66 -4.12 -5.32
C CYS A 109 8.93 -4.09 -4.47
N ARG A 110 10.03 -3.59 -5.02
CA ARG A 110 11.35 -3.65 -4.38
C ARG A 110 11.36 -2.95 -3.03
N ALA A 111 10.85 -1.71 -2.95
CA ALA A 111 10.84 -0.95 -1.71
C ALA A 111 9.99 -1.64 -0.62
N ALA A 112 8.80 -2.14 -0.96
CA ALA A 112 7.94 -2.85 -0.02
C ALA A 112 8.61 -4.12 0.54
N VAL A 113 9.21 -4.95 -0.33
CA VAL A 113 9.96 -6.15 0.08
C VAL A 113 11.16 -5.77 0.95
N SER A 114 11.95 -4.77 0.54
CA SER A 114 13.15 -4.34 1.26
C SER A 114 12.80 -3.78 2.65
N MET A 115 11.74 -2.96 2.76
CA MET A 115 11.22 -2.49 4.05
C MET A 115 10.80 -3.64 4.93
N THR A 116 10.00 -4.57 4.40
CA THR A 116 9.53 -5.71 5.16
C THR A 116 10.68 -6.56 5.67
N GLN A 117 11.62 -6.95 4.80
CA GLN A 117 12.79 -7.75 5.18
C GLN A 117 13.68 -7.03 6.19
N GLY A 118 13.91 -5.73 6.00
CA GLY A 118 14.74 -4.92 6.89
C GLY A 118 14.13 -4.71 8.27
N VAL A 119 12.78 -4.62 8.35
CA VAL A 119 12.05 -4.38 9.61
C VAL A 119 11.75 -5.68 10.36
N LEU A 120 11.61 -6.80 9.65
CA LEU A 120 11.20 -8.09 10.21
C LEU A 120 12.03 -8.58 11.42
N PRO A 121 13.36 -8.34 11.51
CA PRO A 121 14.14 -8.69 12.71
C PRO A 121 13.72 -7.96 13.99
N PHE A 122 13.05 -6.81 13.86
CA PHE A 122 12.58 -5.97 14.96
C PHE A 122 11.12 -6.20 15.33
N MET A 123 10.45 -7.16 14.67
CA MET A 123 9.07 -7.52 14.93
C MET A 123 8.98 -8.74 15.81
N LYS A 124 8.03 -8.72 16.74
CA LYS A 124 7.79 -9.82 17.69
C LYS A 124 6.42 -10.46 17.48
N LYS A 125 6.13 -11.47 18.27
CA LYS A 125 4.81 -12.11 18.35
C LYS A 125 3.72 -11.05 18.58
N GLY A 126 2.67 -11.08 17.76
CA GLY A 126 1.56 -10.14 17.82
C GLY A 126 1.72 -8.92 16.89
N SER A 127 2.88 -8.76 16.24
CA SER A 127 3.08 -7.68 15.27
C SER A 127 2.31 -7.91 13.97
N HIS A 128 2.05 -6.82 13.25
CA HIS A 128 1.24 -6.80 12.04
C HIS A 128 1.99 -6.15 10.87
N ILE A 129 1.99 -6.82 9.71
CA ILE A 129 2.46 -6.27 8.44
C ILE A 129 1.25 -6.05 7.55
N LEU A 130 1.05 -4.83 7.06
CA LEU A 130 -0.02 -4.44 6.16
C LEU A 130 0.59 -4.00 4.83
N GLU A 131 0.30 -4.75 3.76
CA GLU A 131 0.77 -4.45 2.41
C GLU A 131 -0.35 -3.84 1.59
N ILE A 132 -0.19 -2.58 1.16
CA ILE A 132 -1.22 -1.91 0.35
C ILE A 132 -1.12 -2.38 -1.09
N CYS A 133 -1.90 -3.40 -1.38
CA CYS A 133 -2.13 -3.94 -2.73
C CYS A 133 -3.21 -3.13 -3.48
N SER A 134 -4.04 -3.81 -4.25
CA SER A 134 -5.19 -3.25 -4.97
C SER A 134 -6.07 -4.42 -5.45
N THR A 135 -7.32 -4.17 -5.79
CA THR A 135 -8.11 -5.12 -6.59
C THR A 135 -7.49 -5.38 -7.97
N ALA A 136 -6.65 -4.45 -8.46
CA ALA A 136 -5.84 -4.66 -9.68
C ALA A 136 -4.87 -5.85 -9.57
N ALA A 137 -4.62 -6.37 -8.37
CA ALA A 137 -3.82 -7.57 -8.16
C ALA A 137 -4.52 -8.88 -8.55
N PHE A 138 -5.84 -8.85 -8.77
CA PHE A 138 -6.65 -10.05 -8.99
C PHE A 138 -6.73 -10.46 -10.46
N GLN A 139 -6.49 -9.54 -11.39
CA GLN A 139 -6.52 -9.80 -12.83
C GLN A 139 -5.58 -8.84 -13.59
N PRO A 140 -5.22 -9.14 -14.86
CA PRO A 140 -4.58 -8.17 -15.73
C PRO A 140 -5.52 -7.03 -16.11
N PHE A 141 -4.96 -5.82 -16.24
CA PHE A 141 -5.71 -4.63 -16.66
C PHE A 141 -5.01 -3.95 -17.84
N PRO A 142 -5.59 -3.97 -19.04
CA PRO A 142 -5.14 -3.10 -20.15
C PRO A 142 -5.09 -1.63 -19.70
N TYR A 143 -4.04 -0.91 -20.10
CA TYR A 143 -3.76 0.48 -19.73
C TYR A 143 -3.39 0.73 -18.24
N LEU A 144 -3.25 -0.35 -17.46
CA LEU A 144 -2.71 -0.37 -16.10
C LEU A 144 -1.72 -1.53 -15.91
N ASN A 145 -1.09 -1.99 -16.98
CA ASN A 145 -0.34 -3.24 -17.04
C ASN A 145 0.75 -3.35 -15.96
N VAL A 146 1.69 -2.43 -15.90
CA VAL A 146 2.80 -2.45 -14.91
C VAL A 146 2.27 -2.28 -13.49
N TYR A 147 1.30 -1.36 -13.30
CA TYR A 147 0.68 -1.19 -11.99
C TYR A 147 0.00 -2.47 -11.50
N ALA A 148 -0.87 -3.07 -12.32
CA ALA A 148 -1.56 -4.30 -11.95
C ALA A 148 -0.59 -5.45 -11.67
N ALA A 149 0.46 -5.61 -12.50
CA ALA A 149 1.51 -6.59 -12.29
C ALA A 149 2.27 -6.36 -10.98
N SER A 150 2.63 -5.11 -10.65
CA SER A 150 3.30 -4.77 -9.40
C SER A 150 2.43 -5.08 -8.16
N LYS A 151 1.12 -4.83 -8.26
CA LYS A 151 0.20 -5.14 -7.17
C LYS A 151 -0.10 -6.64 -7.04
N ALA A 152 -0.10 -7.38 -8.16
CA ALA A 152 -0.15 -8.85 -8.15
C ALA A 152 1.10 -9.47 -7.51
N PHE A 153 2.29 -8.94 -7.81
CA PHE A 153 3.53 -9.32 -7.14
C PHE A 153 3.41 -9.15 -5.62
N LEU A 154 3.04 -7.95 -5.15
CA LEU A 154 2.94 -7.65 -3.73
C LEU A 154 1.87 -8.51 -3.03
N TYR A 155 0.75 -8.75 -3.69
CA TYR A 155 -0.30 -9.64 -3.19
C TYR A 155 0.20 -11.08 -3.00
N ARG A 156 0.92 -11.65 -3.98
CA ARG A 156 1.48 -13.00 -3.89
C ARG A 156 2.56 -13.09 -2.81
N TYR A 157 3.46 -12.11 -2.76
CA TYR A 157 4.48 -11.99 -1.73
C TYR A 157 3.85 -11.99 -0.32
N SER A 158 2.87 -11.13 -0.07
CA SER A 158 2.18 -11.04 1.22
C SER A 158 1.56 -12.37 1.65
N ARG A 159 0.95 -13.08 0.69
CA ARG A 159 0.29 -14.35 0.95
C ARG A 159 1.27 -15.46 1.34
N ALA A 160 2.40 -15.54 0.68
CA ALA A 160 3.45 -16.52 1.00
C ALA A 160 4.11 -16.18 2.35
N LEU A 161 4.54 -14.93 2.52
CA LEU A 161 5.19 -14.45 3.74
C LEU A 161 4.34 -14.68 5.00
N ARG A 162 3.02 -14.54 4.89
CA ARG A 162 2.11 -14.85 6.00
C ARG A 162 2.26 -16.27 6.51
N VAL A 163 2.42 -17.24 5.63
CA VAL A 163 2.58 -18.67 6.01
C VAL A 163 3.94 -18.89 6.65
N GLU A 164 4.98 -18.29 6.10
CA GLU A 164 6.34 -18.37 6.65
C GLU A 164 6.44 -17.77 8.07
N LEU A 165 5.70 -16.70 8.33
CA LEU A 165 5.70 -16.03 9.63
C LEU A 165 4.70 -16.60 10.65
N PHE A 166 3.97 -17.65 10.28
CA PHE A 166 2.96 -18.26 11.17
C PHE A 166 3.55 -18.71 12.50
N SER A 167 4.70 -19.39 12.48
CA SER A 167 5.39 -19.83 13.69
C SER A 167 5.84 -18.69 14.60
N ARG A 168 6.19 -17.53 14.00
CA ARG A 168 6.53 -16.31 14.73
C ARG A 168 5.30 -15.56 15.26
N ARG A 169 4.09 -15.97 14.89
CA ARG A 169 2.83 -15.29 15.22
C ARG A 169 2.84 -13.81 14.81
N ILE A 170 3.43 -13.51 13.66
CA ILE A 170 3.38 -12.19 12.99
C ILE A 170 2.33 -12.30 11.88
N SER A 171 1.35 -11.41 11.89
CA SER A 171 0.31 -11.41 10.86
C SER A 171 0.74 -10.58 9.65
N VAL A 172 0.39 -11.07 8.46
CA VAL A 172 0.56 -10.31 7.21
C VAL A 172 -0.80 -10.20 6.54
N THR A 173 -1.23 -8.98 6.23
CA THR A 173 -2.51 -8.69 5.58
C THR A 173 -2.29 -7.94 4.27
N ALA A 174 -2.70 -8.54 3.16
CA ALA A 174 -2.77 -7.87 1.85
C ALA A 174 -4.06 -7.05 1.78
N ILE A 175 -3.95 -5.74 1.69
CA ILE A 175 -5.08 -4.82 1.61
C ILE A 175 -5.35 -4.51 0.14
N CYS A 176 -6.51 -4.89 -0.36
CA CYS A 176 -6.88 -4.81 -1.77
C CYS A 176 -8.07 -3.87 -1.99
N PRO A 177 -7.88 -2.54 -1.86
CA PRO A 177 -8.94 -1.58 -2.14
C PRO A 177 -9.23 -1.49 -3.64
N TYR A 178 -10.45 -1.09 -3.95
CA TYR A 178 -10.83 -0.58 -5.27
C TYR A 178 -10.35 0.88 -5.41
N TRP A 179 -10.85 1.62 -6.37
CA TRP A 179 -10.54 3.04 -6.51
C TRP A 179 -10.88 3.79 -5.21
N VAL A 180 -9.94 4.61 -4.76
CA VAL A 180 -10.09 5.44 -3.55
C VAL A 180 -10.12 6.88 -3.97
N LYS A 181 -11.29 7.50 -3.82
CA LYS A 181 -11.45 8.96 -3.97
C LYS A 181 -10.86 9.67 -2.76
N ASP A 182 -10.74 10.95 -2.82
CA ASP A 182 -10.17 11.81 -1.80
C ASP A 182 -8.65 11.59 -1.59
N THR A 183 -7.98 10.97 -2.59
CA THR A 183 -6.52 10.79 -2.61
C THR A 183 -5.91 11.39 -3.88
N GLU A 184 -4.64 11.77 -3.80
CA GLU A 184 -3.86 12.27 -4.95
C GLU A 184 -3.53 11.15 -5.97
N PHE A 185 -3.88 9.89 -5.66
CA PHE A 185 -3.49 8.74 -6.48
C PHE A 185 -4.07 8.78 -7.89
N ILE A 186 -5.39 9.04 -8.00
CA ILE A 186 -6.08 9.07 -9.30
C ILE A 186 -5.53 10.20 -10.16
N ASP A 187 -5.38 11.41 -9.58
CA ASP A 187 -4.86 12.57 -10.31
C ASP A 187 -3.42 12.37 -10.77
N THR A 188 -2.61 11.70 -9.95
CA THR A 188 -1.23 11.35 -10.30
C THR A 188 -1.17 10.27 -11.37
N ALA A 189 -2.05 9.27 -11.29
CA ALA A 189 -2.11 8.17 -12.25
C ALA A 189 -2.54 8.63 -13.65
N LYS A 190 -3.36 9.69 -13.73
CA LYS A 190 -3.82 10.30 -14.98
C LYS A 190 -2.80 11.23 -15.65
N LYS A 191 -1.70 11.61 -14.97
CA LYS A 191 -0.64 12.46 -15.52
C LYS A 191 0.23 11.66 -16.50
N THR A 192 -0.33 11.34 -17.66
CA THR A 192 0.32 10.74 -18.84
C THR A 192 -0.05 11.55 -20.06
N GLN A 193 0.61 11.32 -21.19
CA GLN A 193 0.38 12.11 -22.43
C GLN A 193 -1.07 12.01 -22.93
N ASN A 194 -1.78 10.92 -22.59
CA ASN A 194 -3.17 10.74 -23.00
C ASN A 194 -3.97 10.06 -21.88
N SER A 195 -4.56 10.87 -21.01
CA SER A 195 -5.31 10.40 -19.83
C SER A 195 -6.71 9.83 -20.13
N SER A 196 -7.08 9.69 -21.41
CA SER A 196 -8.44 9.35 -21.84
C SER A 196 -8.85 7.87 -21.72
N TYR A 197 -8.00 7.00 -21.16
CA TYR A 197 -8.29 5.55 -21.13
C TYR A 197 -9.27 5.12 -20.05
N ILE A 198 -9.36 5.86 -18.93
CA ILE A 198 -10.30 5.57 -17.85
C ILE A 198 -10.97 6.88 -17.44
N HIS A 199 -12.23 7.03 -17.82
CA HIS A 199 -12.97 8.27 -17.62
C HIS A 199 -13.64 8.37 -16.26
N SER A 200 -14.20 7.27 -15.77
CA SER A 200 -15.00 7.25 -14.55
C SER A 200 -14.47 6.24 -13.53
N PHE A 201 -14.74 6.53 -12.27
CA PHE A 201 -14.35 5.69 -11.14
C PHE A 201 -15.61 5.40 -10.29
N PRO A 202 -16.61 4.67 -10.87
CA PRO A 202 -17.84 4.41 -10.16
C PRO A 202 -17.54 3.60 -8.88
N PHE A 203 -18.33 3.86 -7.84
CA PHE A 203 -18.19 3.18 -6.55
C PHE A 203 -16.86 3.37 -5.83
N ALA A 204 -16.08 4.41 -6.18
CA ALA A 204 -14.86 4.74 -5.47
C ALA A 204 -15.13 4.99 -3.98
N SER A 205 -14.36 4.35 -3.12
CA SER A 205 -14.50 4.42 -1.66
C SER A 205 -13.80 5.64 -1.09
N LYS A 206 -14.26 6.13 0.08
CA LYS A 206 -13.53 7.15 0.86
C LYS A 206 -12.34 6.50 1.58
N GLU A 207 -11.19 7.19 1.61
CA GLU A 207 -9.96 6.70 2.24
C GLU A 207 -10.16 6.25 3.71
N LYS A 208 -10.91 7.04 4.50
CA LYS A 208 -11.22 6.73 5.92
C LYS A 208 -11.93 5.39 6.09
N ASN A 209 -12.88 5.07 5.22
CA ASN A 209 -13.65 3.82 5.30
C ASN A 209 -12.77 2.63 4.92
N VAL A 210 -11.94 2.79 3.89
CA VAL A 210 -10.98 1.77 3.46
C VAL A 210 -10.02 1.43 4.60
N VAL A 211 -9.42 2.46 5.21
CA VAL A 211 -8.46 2.28 6.31
C VAL A 211 -9.11 1.68 7.55
N LYS A 212 -10.31 2.13 7.92
CA LYS A 212 -11.05 1.57 9.07
C LYS A 212 -11.28 0.06 8.90
N TRP A 213 -11.74 -0.38 7.74
CA TRP A 213 -11.98 -1.79 7.46
C TRP A 213 -10.68 -2.58 7.39
N ALA A 214 -9.70 -2.08 6.65
CA ALA A 214 -8.41 -2.74 6.50
C ALA A 214 -7.69 -2.92 7.84
N PHE A 215 -7.77 -1.93 8.72
CA PHE A 215 -7.20 -2.00 10.07
C PHE A 215 -7.89 -3.06 10.94
N GLN A 216 -9.22 -3.12 10.91
CA GLN A 216 -9.98 -4.15 11.63
C GLN A 216 -9.65 -5.55 11.12
N ASP A 217 -9.64 -5.75 9.79
CA ASP A 217 -9.28 -7.03 9.19
C ASP A 217 -7.86 -7.47 9.58
N ALA A 218 -6.90 -6.53 9.62
CA ALA A 218 -5.53 -6.81 10.03
C ALA A 218 -5.46 -7.22 11.51
N LYS A 219 -6.17 -6.53 12.40
CA LYS A 219 -6.24 -6.87 13.85
C LYS A 219 -6.92 -8.22 14.09
N LEU A 220 -7.92 -8.58 13.29
CA LEU A 220 -8.56 -9.89 13.29
C LEU A 220 -7.69 -10.97 12.63
N GLY A 221 -6.57 -10.59 12.05
CA GLY A 221 -5.63 -11.50 11.43
C GLY A 221 -6.10 -12.04 10.08
N PHE A 222 -6.95 -11.34 9.33
CA PHE A 222 -7.30 -11.75 7.98
C PHE A 222 -6.11 -11.66 7.03
N ALA A 223 -5.96 -12.66 6.18
CA ALA A 223 -4.88 -12.73 5.21
C ALA A 223 -5.05 -11.73 4.05
N VAL A 224 -6.28 -11.36 3.75
CA VAL A 224 -6.64 -10.40 2.69
C VAL A 224 -7.81 -9.55 3.19
N SER A 225 -7.63 -8.25 3.13
CA SER A 225 -8.70 -7.28 3.32
C SER A 225 -9.21 -6.80 1.96
N THR A 226 -10.52 -6.86 1.78
CA THR A 226 -11.22 -6.34 0.60
C THR A 226 -12.25 -5.30 1.06
N PRO A 227 -11.82 -4.04 1.31
CA PRO A 227 -12.68 -3.04 1.92
C PRO A 227 -13.85 -2.63 0.99
N GLY A 228 -15.02 -3.22 1.23
CA GLY A 228 -16.24 -2.95 0.51
C GLY A 228 -16.70 -4.08 -0.43
N PRO A 229 -18.01 -4.08 -0.79
CA PRO A 229 -18.61 -5.18 -1.55
C PRO A 229 -18.01 -5.32 -2.95
N VAL A 230 -17.68 -4.22 -3.61
CA VAL A 230 -17.05 -4.23 -4.94
C VAL A 230 -15.71 -4.96 -4.92
N CYS A 231 -14.87 -4.70 -3.90
CA CYS A 231 -13.58 -5.37 -3.75
C CYS A 231 -13.75 -6.88 -3.54
N PHE A 232 -14.73 -7.26 -2.71
CA PHE A 232 -15.02 -8.66 -2.40
C PHE A 232 -15.53 -9.41 -3.63
N LEU A 233 -16.53 -8.86 -4.34
CA LEU A 233 -17.06 -9.46 -5.57
C LEU A 233 -15.98 -9.59 -6.64
N HIS A 234 -15.17 -8.54 -6.86
CA HIS A 234 -14.09 -8.59 -7.83
C HIS A 234 -13.08 -9.71 -7.49
N ARG A 235 -12.73 -9.89 -6.22
CA ARG A 235 -11.85 -10.97 -5.80
C ARG A 235 -12.42 -12.36 -6.11
N ILE A 236 -13.73 -12.54 -5.93
CA ILE A 236 -14.41 -13.81 -6.24
C ILE A 236 -14.47 -14.02 -7.75
N THR A 237 -14.96 -13.03 -8.51
CA THR A 237 -15.11 -13.15 -9.97
C THR A 237 -13.77 -13.40 -10.65
N ALA A 238 -12.72 -12.69 -10.27
CA ALA A 238 -11.38 -12.88 -10.82
C ALA A 238 -10.74 -14.25 -10.49
N LYS A 239 -11.32 -15.00 -9.56
CA LYS A 239 -10.86 -16.36 -9.25
C LYS A 239 -11.48 -17.42 -10.17
N PHE A 240 -12.70 -17.17 -10.67
CA PHE A 240 -13.46 -18.16 -11.42
C PHE A 240 -13.64 -17.80 -12.90
N ILE A 241 -13.60 -16.53 -13.26
CA ILE A 241 -13.72 -16.07 -14.64
C ILE A 241 -12.32 -16.00 -15.27
N PRO A 242 -12.12 -16.58 -16.48
CA PRO A 242 -10.88 -16.44 -17.22
C PRO A 242 -10.47 -14.99 -17.43
N HIS A 243 -9.19 -14.70 -17.32
CA HIS A 243 -8.66 -13.34 -17.38
C HIS A 243 -8.97 -12.65 -18.72
N GLU A 244 -9.01 -13.39 -19.83
CA GLU A 244 -9.34 -12.90 -21.17
C GLU A 244 -10.73 -12.30 -21.22
N LEU A 245 -11.71 -12.97 -20.61
CA LEU A 245 -13.07 -12.47 -20.50
C LEU A 245 -13.15 -11.23 -19.59
N MET A 246 -12.45 -11.26 -18.48
CA MET A 246 -12.37 -10.12 -17.56
C MET A 246 -11.74 -8.89 -18.24
N MET A 247 -10.67 -9.07 -19.02
CA MET A 247 -10.04 -7.99 -19.79
C MET A 247 -10.99 -7.46 -20.89
N GLY A 248 -11.75 -8.32 -21.55
CA GLY A 248 -12.78 -7.92 -22.51
C GLY A 248 -13.86 -7.04 -21.86
N MET A 249 -14.42 -7.49 -20.73
CA MET A 249 -15.39 -6.72 -19.95
C MET A 249 -14.81 -5.37 -19.50
N TRP A 250 -13.58 -5.36 -18.98
CA TRP A 250 -12.91 -4.14 -18.60
C TRP A 250 -12.74 -3.16 -19.76
N SER A 251 -12.40 -3.66 -20.96
CA SER A 251 -12.23 -2.85 -22.16
C SER A 251 -13.53 -2.16 -22.61
N LEU A 252 -14.69 -2.71 -22.27
CA LEU A 252 -16.00 -2.09 -22.48
C LEU A 252 -16.29 -1.05 -21.38
N ILE A 253 -16.18 -1.45 -20.11
CA ILE A 253 -16.54 -0.61 -18.95
C ILE A 253 -15.69 0.68 -18.88
N ARG A 254 -14.39 0.61 -19.19
CA ARG A 254 -13.48 1.77 -19.10
C ARG A 254 -13.80 2.90 -20.10
N ARG A 255 -14.61 2.62 -21.14
CA ARG A 255 -15.02 3.60 -22.18
C ARG A 255 -16.28 4.38 -21.78
N ILE A 256 -17.01 3.90 -20.79
CA ILE A 256 -18.19 4.54 -20.21
C ILE A 256 -17.71 5.51 -19.08
#